data_12fb063a73c7b8be3e3866e630977f30
#
_entry.id   12fb063a73c7b8be3e3866e630977f30
#
_cell.length_a   1.000
_cell.length_b   1.000
_cell.length_c   1.000
_cell.angle_alpha   90.00
_cell.angle_beta   90.00
_cell.angle_gamma   90.00
#
_symmetry.space_group_name_H-M   'P 1'
#
loop_
_entity.id
_entity.type
_entity.pdbx_description
1 polymer ?
#
loop_
_entity_poly.entity_id
_entity_poly.type
_entity_poly.pdbx_seq_one_letter_code
_entity_poly.pdbx_strand_id
1 'polypeptide(L)'
;MPSNESNYALEVPPKTRFGMVWAQSRNGIIGDAGSMPWHLPEDLIHFQRVTRGHPIIMGRRTWESLPPRLRPLKERTSVVVTSHEEVAEEVLEKGGFVVSSTADAVNVAREQPGAEEIWVIGGGKIYAALLPLADTLVITRIDVDLEGDTKAPTFDENWQQLTQAPDSGWLESMSGLRYRFELWERKGA
;
A
#
# COMPACT_ATOMS: atom_id res chain seq x y z
N MET A 1 -28.31 -18.90 3.77
CA MET A 1 -26.87 -19.20 3.72
C MET A 1 -26.15 -17.97 4.16
N PRO A 2 -25.41 -18.01 5.26
CA PRO A 2 -24.55 -16.88 5.53
C PRO A 2 -23.55 -16.78 4.38
N SER A 3 -23.52 -15.62 3.75
CA SER A 3 -22.55 -15.32 2.72
C SER A 3 -21.15 -15.49 3.32
N ASN A 4 -20.36 -16.33 2.72
CA ASN A 4 -18.99 -16.61 3.14
C ASN A 4 -18.07 -15.42 2.84
N GLU A 5 -18.49 -14.20 3.19
CA GLU A 5 -17.68 -12.99 2.98
C GLU A 5 -16.34 -13.04 3.72
N SER A 6 -16.27 -13.85 4.79
CA SER A 6 -15.05 -14.01 5.58
C SER A 6 -13.90 -14.70 4.83
N ASN A 7 -14.20 -15.49 3.80
CA ASN A 7 -13.15 -16.20 3.04
C ASN A 7 -12.51 -15.36 1.93
N TYR A 8 -13.07 -14.19 1.63
CA TYR A 8 -12.63 -13.35 0.52
C TYR A 8 -11.88 -12.09 0.95
N ALA A 9 -11.77 -11.85 2.25
CA ALA A 9 -11.07 -10.70 2.79
C ALA A 9 -9.94 -11.15 3.71
N LEU A 10 -8.79 -10.49 3.58
CA LEU A 10 -7.69 -10.65 4.52
C LEU A 10 -8.01 -9.87 5.79
N GLU A 11 -7.95 -10.53 6.95
CA GLU A 11 -8.00 -9.84 8.22
C GLU A 11 -6.61 -9.36 8.61
N VAL A 12 -6.50 -8.07 8.89
CA VAL A 12 -5.30 -7.45 9.46
C VAL A 12 -5.68 -6.97 10.86
N PRO A 13 -5.40 -7.76 11.91
CA PRO A 13 -5.82 -7.41 13.27
C PRO A 13 -5.21 -6.08 13.71
N PRO A 14 -5.98 -5.21 14.38
CA PRO A 14 -5.46 -3.93 14.88
C PRO A 14 -4.28 -4.15 15.85
N LYS A 15 -3.19 -3.45 15.59
CA LYS A 15 -2.05 -3.38 16.51
C LYS A 15 -1.15 -2.21 16.12
N THR A 16 -0.24 -1.80 17.00
CA THR A 16 0.78 -0.82 16.62
C THR A 16 1.70 -1.42 15.57
N ARG A 17 1.82 -0.76 14.40
CA ARG A 17 2.66 -1.24 13.30
C ARG A 17 3.12 -0.12 12.38
N PHE A 18 4.24 -0.34 11.73
CA PHE A 18 4.69 0.41 10.57
C PHE A 18 4.62 -0.53 9.37
N GLY A 19 3.62 -0.35 8.53
CA GLY A 19 3.30 -1.29 7.46
C GLY A 19 3.51 -0.74 6.06
N MET A 20 3.62 -1.66 5.13
CA MET A 20 3.66 -1.37 3.71
C MET A 20 2.56 -2.18 3.02
N VAL A 21 1.88 -1.58 2.08
CA VAL A 21 0.81 -2.22 1.32
C VAL A 21 1.04 -2.01 -0.17
N TRP A 22 1.01 -3.10 -0.93
CA TRP A 22 1.12 -3.04 -2.39
C TRP A 22 0.49 -4.26 -3.06
N ALA A 23 0.25 -4.13 -4.36
CA ALA A 23 -0.14 -5.22 -5.24
C ALA A 23 0.94 -5.45 -6.28
N GLN A 24 1.21 -6.70 -6.64
CA GLN A 24 2.22 -7.05 -7.62
C GLN A 24 1.81 -8.20 -8.51
N SER A 25 2.31 -8.18 -9.74
CA SER A 25 2.25 -9.33 -10.65
C SER A 25 3.17 -10.47 -10.16
N ARG A 26 3.03 -11.63 -10.79
CA ARG A 26 3.85 -12.81 -10.51
C ARG A 26 5.35 -12.53 -10.65
N ASN A 27 5.73 -11.74 -11.65
CA ASN A 27 7.12 -11.31 -11.89
C ASN A 27 7.51 -10.02 -11.15
N GLY A 28 6.73 -9.60 -10.16
CA GLY A 28 7.08 -8.51 -9.24
C GLY A 28 6.81 -7.10 -9.73
N ILE A 29 6.01 -6.92 -10.76
CA ILE A 29 5.67 -5.58 -11.30
C ILE A 29 4.60 -4.93 -10.44
N ILE A 30 4.81 -3.68 -10.04
CA ILE A 30 3.86 -2.85 -9.26
C ILE A 30 3.40 -1.60 -10.01
N GLY A 31 4.03 -1.25 -11.12
CA GLY A 31 3.64 -0.09 -11.91
C GLY A 31 4.26 -0.08 -13.29
N ASP A 32 3.62 0.68 -14.18
CA ASP A 32 4.09 0.95 -15.54
C ASP A 32 3.63 2.35 -15.96
N ALA A 33 4.57 3.19 -16.37
CA ALA A 33 4.32 4.56 -16.82
C ALA A 33 3.46 5.40 -15.84
N GLY A 34 3.64 5.22 -14.54
CA GLY A 34 2.93 5.98 -13.50
C GLY A 34 1.55 5.44 -13.14
N SER A 35 1.17 4.28 -13.65
CA SER A 35 -0.10 3.62 -13.33
C SER A 35 0.10 2.13 -13.06
N MET A 36 -0.93 1.50 -12.52
CA MET A 36 -0.96 0.05 -12.33
C MET A 36 -1.44 -0.60 -13.64
N PRO A 37 -0.69 -1.60 -14.18
CA PRO A 37 -1.02 -2.23 -15.46
C PRO A 37 -2.12 -3.30 -15.35
N TRP A 38 -3.01 -3.21 -14.37
CA TRP A 38 -4.13 -4.13 -14.17
C TRP A 38 -5.37 -3.40 -13.67
N HIS A 39 -6.51 -4.07 -13.78
CA HIS A 39 -7.76 -3.63 -13.20
C HIS A 39 -8.24 -4.67 -12.18
N LEU A 40 -8.23 -4.30 -10.91
CA LEU A 40 -8.56 -5.19 -9.79
C LEU A 40 -9.38 -4.42 -8.74
N PRO A 41 -10.70 -4.26 -8.97
CA PRO A 41 -11.56 -3.49 -8.06
C PRO A 41 -11.55 -3.99 -6.62
N GLU A 42 -11.42 -5.29 -6.43
CA GLU A 42 -11.37 -5.92 -5.11
C GLU A 42 -10.15 -5.47 -4.30
N ASP A 43 -9.05 -5.15 -4.99
CA ASP A 43 -7.84 -4.64 -4.36
C ASP A 43 -8.02 -3.20 -3.85
N LEU A 44 -8.79 -2.38 -4.54
CA LEU A 44 -9.12 -1.03 -4.09
C LEU A 44 -9.93 -1.05 -2.78
N ILE A 45 -10.87 -1.98 -2.66
CA ILE A 45 -11.65 -2.17 -1.45
C ILE A 45 -10.76 -2.66 -0.31
N HIS A 46 -9.90 -3.62 -0.58
CA HIS A 46 -8.91 -4.13 0.37
C HIS A 46 -7.97 -3.02 0.86
N PHE A 47 -7.42 -2.23 -0.04
CA PHE A 47 -6.56 -1.10 0.27
C PHE A 47 -7.25 -0.09 1.21
N GLN A 48 -8.51 0.23 0.95
CA GLN A 48 -9.27 1.11 1.83
C GLN A 48 -9.46 0.53 3.23
N ARG A 49 -9.75 -0.76 3.33
CA ARG A 49 -9.92 -1.44 4.63
C ARG A 49 -8.64 -1.40 5.45
N VAL A 50 -7.49 -1.58 4.80
CA VAL A 50 -6.19 -1.59 5.47
C VAL A 50 -5.79 -0.20 5.94
N THR A 51 -5.99 0.83 5.12
CA THR A 51 -5.43 2.16 5.37
C THR A 51 -6.37 3.14 6.03
N ARG A 52 -7.68 2.89 6.03
CA ARG A 52 -8.68 3.82 6.54
C ARG A 52 -8.44 4.17 8.01
N GLY A 53 -8.48 5.46 8.33
CA GLY A 53 -8.26 5.96 9.68
C GLY A 53 -6.80 6.10 10.08
N HIS A 54 -5.87 5.88 9.17
CA HIS A 54 -4.43 5.90 9.44
C HIS A 54 -3.69 6.86 8.52
N PRO A 55 -2.52 7.39 8.96
CA PRO A 55 -1.66 8.16 8.06
C PRO A 55 -1.04 7.26 7.00
N ILE A 56 -0.91 7.81 5.80
CA ILE A 56 -0.32 7.16 4.64
C ILE A 56 0.86 7.97 4.11
N ILE A 57 1.95 7.28 3.80
CA ILE A 57 3.16 7.88 3.24
C ILE A 57 3.27 7.47 1.78
N MET A 58 3.53 8.45 0.91
CA MET A 58 3.67 8.22 -0.52
C MET A 58 4.67 9.16 -1.15
N GLY A 59 5.20 8.76 -2.31
CA GLY A 59 5.98 9.64 -3.16
C GLY A 59 5.07 10.44 -4.11
N ARG A 60 5.69 11.38 -4.82
CA ARG A 60 5.01 12.26 -5.77
C ARG A 60 4.21 11.50 -6.83
N ARG A 61 4.82 10.51 -7.47
CA ARG A 61 4.17 9.76 -8.56
C ARG A 61 2.93 9.01 -8.10
N THR A 62 2.93 8.51 -6.88
CA THR A 62 1.75 7.88 -6.29
C THR A 62 0.63 8.89 -6.08
N TRP A 63 0.95 10.08 -5.57
CA TRP A 63 -0.02 11.16 -5.45
C TRP A 63 -0.62 11.53 -6.80
N GLU A 64 0.22 11.73 -7.81
CA GLU A 64 -0.22 12.07 -9.17
C GLU A 64 -1.05 10.97 -9.83
N SER A 65 -0.84 9.71 -9.47
CA SER A 65 -1.59 8.57 -10.00
C SER A 65 -3.02 8.51 -9.50
N LEU A 66 -3.31 9.17 -8.37
CA LEU A 66 -4.67 9.26 -7.86
C LEU A 66 -5.49 10.21 -8.74
N PRO A 67 -6.73 9.85 -9.12
CA PRO A 67 -7.60 10.79 -9.81
C PRO A 67 -7.75 12.08 -9.00
N PRO A 68 -7.76 13.28 -9.63
CA PRO A 68 -7.85 14.55 -8.89
C PRO A 68 -8.99 14.63 -7.88
N ARG A 69 -10.13 14.02 -8.20
CA ARG A 69 -11.30 13.96 -7.30
C ARG A 69 -11.07 13.11 -6.04
N LEU A 70 -10.06 12.23 -6.07
CA LEU A 70 -9.72 11.33 -4.96
C LEU A 70 -8.48 11.80 -4.20
N ARG A 71 -8.00 13.01 -4.47
CA ARG A 71 -6.88 13.62 -3.76
C ARG A 71 -7.39 14.66 -2.77
N PRO A 72 -7.09 14.55 -1.49
CA PRO A 72 -6.47 13.41 -0.80
C PRO A 72 -7.47 12.28 -0.59
N LEU A 73 -6.95 11.08 -0.33
CA LEU A 73 -7.80 9.95 0.04
C LEU A 73 -8.51 10.25 1.36
N LYS A 74 -9.81 10.02 1.40
CA LYS A 74 -10.67 10.34 2.55
C LYS A 74 -10.30 9.52 3.79
N GLU A 75 -10.47 10.14 4.97
CA GLU A 75 -10.29 9.50 6.27
C GLU A 75 -8.86 9.00 6.52
N ARG A 76 -7.89 9.57 5.81
CA ARG A 76 -6.46 9.28 5.94
C ARG A 76 -5.68 10.57 5.85
N THR A 77 -4.62 10.69 6.63
CA THR A 77 -3.69 11.82 6.49
C THR A 77 -2.63 11.45 5.46
N SER A 78 -2.55 12.22 4.37
CA SER A 78 -1.55 12.03 3.32
C SER A 78 -0.27 12.76 3.66
N VAL A 79 0.85 12.03 3.68
CA VAL A 79 2.21 12.58 3.82
C VAL A 79 2.95 12.28 2.52
N VAL A 80 3.29 13.32 1.77
CA VAL A 80 3.88 13.18 0.43
C VAL A 80 5.35 13.61 0.47
N VAL A 81 6.23 12.72 0.05
CA VAL A 81 7.66 12.98 -0.06
C VAL A 81 7.93 13.54 -1.46
N THR A 82 8.25 14.82 -1.56
CA THR A 82 8.54 15.46 -2.84
C THR A 82 9.34 16.76 -2.67
N SER A 83 10.16 17.07 -3.66
CA SER A 83 10.78 18.39 -3.85
C SER A 83 10.14 19.18 -5.00
N HIS A 84 9.12 18.62 -5.64
CA HIS A 84 8.44 19.22 -6.78
C HIS A 84 7.44 20.28 -6.29
N GLU A 85 7.69 21.55 -6.60
CA GLU A 85 6.93 22.69 -6.06
C GLU A 85 5.43 22.64 -6.38
N GLU A 86 5.06 22.36 -7.63
CA GLU A 86 3.64 22.32 -8.05
C GLU A 86 2.85 21.25 -7.32
N VAL A 87 3.44 20.08 -7.12
CA VAL A 87 2.82 19.00 -6.37
C VAL A 87 2.73 19.36 -4.90
N ALA A 88 3.78 19.95 -4.33
CA ALA A 88 3.78 20.40 -2.94
C ALA A 88 2.66 21.41 -2.68
N GLU A 89 2.46 22.37 -3.56
CA GLU A 89 1.38 23.34 -3.46
C GLU A 89 0.00 22.66 -3.46
N GLU A 90 -0.23 21.74 -4.39
CA GLU A 90 -1.48 20.99 -4.46
C GLU A 90 -1.75 20.19 -3.19
N VAL A 91 -0.75 19.48 -2.69
CA VAL A 91 -0.88 18.67 -1.47
C VAL A 91 -1.26 19.55 -0.28
N LEU A 92 -0.58 20.67 -0.10
CA LEU A 92 -0.85 21.61 0.99
C LEU A 92 -2.23 22.25 0.89
N GLU A 93 -2.65 22.66 -0.30
CA GLU A 93 -3.98 23.20 -0.54
C GLU A 93 -5.09 22.21 -0.17
N LYS A 94 -4.83 20.93 -0.39
CA LYS A 94 -5.79 19.85 -0.09
C LYS A 94 -5.67 19.29 1.33
N GLY A 95 -4.85 19.92 2.17
CA GLY A 95 -4.74 19.57 3.59
C GLY A 95 -3.78 18.42 3.91
N GLY A 96 -2.95 17.99 2.95
CA GLY A 96 -1.91 17.01 3.19
C GLY A 96 -0.63 17.65 3.73
N PHE A 97 0.35 16.81 4.01
CA PHE A 97 1.69 17.22 4.46
C PHE A 97 2.72 16.95 3.38
N VAL A 98 3.66 17.85 3.24
CA VAL A 98 4.78 17.73 2.30
C VAL A 98 6.07 17.68 3.09
N VAL A 99 6.92 16.71 2.75
CA VAL A 99 8.25 16.55 3.35
C VAL A 99 9.27 16.29 2.23
N SER A 100 10.54 16.53 2.53
CA SER A 100 11.62 16.34 1.56
C SER A 100 12.39 15.03 1.72
N SER A 101 12.12 14.27 2.78
CA SER A 101 12.81 13.01 3.04
C SER A 101 11.85 11.97 3.63
N THR A 102 12.22 10.69 3.48
CA THR A 102 11.46 9.60 4.08
C THR A 102 11.54 9.61 5.61
N ALA A 103 12.67 10.04 6.18
CA ALA A 103 12.80 10.20 7.63
C ALA A 103 11.82 11.23 8.18
N ASP A 104 11.69 12.38 7.52
CA ASP A 104 10.72 13.41 7.89
C ASP A 104 9.30 12.91 7.72
N ALA A 105 9.03 12.11 6.69
CA ALA A 105 7.71 11.51 6.48
C ALA A 105 7.28 10.65 7.66
N VAL A 106 8.17 9.82 8.17
CA VAL A 106 7.91 8.98 9.34
C VAL A 106 7.60 9.83 10.57
N ASN A 107 8.41 10.88 10.81
CA ASN A 107 8.20 11.78 11.96
C ASN A 107 6.85 12.49 11.89
N VAL A 108 6.48 13.02 10.73
CA VAL A 108 5.18 13.67 10.53
C VAL A 108 4.03 12.67 10.72
N ALA A 109 4.13 11.48 10.11
CA ALA A 109 3.09 10.47 10.19
C ALA A 109 2.82 10.02 11.64
N ARG A 110 3.86 9.90 12.46
CA ARG A 110 3.72 9.50 13.87
C ARG A 110 2.89 10.46 14.72
N GLU A 111 2.79 11.70 14.30
CA GLU A 111 2.05 12.74 15.02
C GLU A 111 0.58 12.85 14.57
N GLN A 112 0.16 12.07 13.58
CA GLN A 112 -1.17 12.18 13.01
C GLN A 112 -2.20 11.28 13.72
N PRO A 113 -3.50 11.62 13.63
CA PRO A 113 -4.55 10.74 14.15
C PRO A 113 -4.46 9.35 13.50
N GLY A 114 -4.63 8.31 14.31
CA GLY A 114 -4.56 6.93 13.83
C GLY A 114 -3.15 6.40 13.61
N ALA A 115 -2.12 7.07 14.13
CA ALA A 115 -0.71 6.73 13.91
C ALA A 115 -0.24 5.45 14.61
N GLU A 116 -1.11 4.78 15.34
CA GLU A 116 -0.84 3.42 15.81
C GLU A 116 -0.56 2.47 14.64
N GLU A 117 -1.15 2.74 13.48
CA GLU A 117 -0.77 2.10 12.23
C GLU A 117 -0.38 3.16 11.21
N ILE A 118 0.80 3.04 10.63
CA ILE A 118 1.27 3.89 9.55
C ILE A 118 1.46 3.01 8.31
N TRP A 119 0.96 3.44 7.16
CA TRP A 119 1.01 2.66 5.94
C TRP A 119 1.75 3.38 4.82
N VAL A 120 2.79 2.74 4.29
CA VAL A 120 3.53 3.20 3.11
C VAL A 120 2.82 2.63 1.88
N ILE A 121 2.42 3.52 0.97
CA ILE A 121 1.60 3.14 -0.19
C ILE A 121 2.30 3.28 -1.54
N GLY A 122 3.57 3.65 -1.55
CA GLY A 122 4.39 3.65 -2.76
C GLY A 122 5.01 5.00 -3.10
N GLY A 123 5.76 5.13 -4.16
CA GLY A 123 6.12 4.02 -5.08
C GLY A 123 7.40 3.27 -4.72
N GLY A 124 8.01 2.69 -5.73
CA GLY A 124 9.12 1.77 -5.54
C GLY A 124 10.28 2.31 -4.72
N LYS A 125 10.68 3.56 -4.93
CA LYS A 125 11.76 4.20 -4.15
C LYS A 125 11.39 4.40 -2.69
N ILE A 126 10.14 4.76 -2.42
CA ILE A 126 9.64 4.96 -1.05
C ILE A 126 9.58 3.62 -0.33
N TYR A 127 9.09 2.57 -0.99
CA TYR A 127 9.10 1.22 -0.43
C TYR A 127 10.53 0.77 -0.07
N ALA A 128 11.46 0.91 -1.00
CA ALA A 128 12.85 0.51 -0.77
C ALA A 128 13.49 1.26 0.40
N ALA A 129 13.24 2.57 0.51
CA ALA A 129 13.80 3.40 1.57
C ALA A 129 13.23 3.07 2.95
N LEU A 130 11.94 2.70 3.04
CA LEU A 130 11.24 2.50 4.31
C LEU A 130 11.11 1.02 4.72
N LEU A 131 11.42 0.08 3.85
CA LEU A 131 11.40 -1.35 4.18
C LEU A 131 12.20 -1.69 5.45
N PRO A 132 13.39 -1.12 5.69
CA PRO A 132 14.13 -1.40 6.92
C PRO A 132 13.39 -1.03 8.22
N LEU A 133 12.47 -0.09 8.17
CA LEU A 133 11.65 0.32 9.33
C LEU A 133 10.34 -0.45 9.44
N ALA A 134 9.91 -1.12 8.38
CA ALA A 134 8.63 -1.81 8.36
C ALA A 134 8.66 -3.09 9.18
N ASP A 135 7.55 -3.39 9.84
CA ASP A 135 7.32 -4.63 10.57
C ASP A 135 6.19 -5.48 9.97
N THR A 136 5.40 -4.89 9.08
CA THR A 136 4.23 -5.52 8.47
C THR A 136 4.19 -5.26 6.97
N LEU A 137 3.91 -6.31 6.20
CA LEU A 137 3.66 -6.20 4.76
C LEU A 137 2.29 -6.79 4.45
N VAL A 138 1.48 -6.05 3.71
CA VAL A 138 0.21 -6.53 3.17
C VAL A 138 0.35 -6.54 1.66
N ILE A 139 0.38 -7.72 1.07
CA ILE A 139 0.71 -7.90 -0.35
C ILE A 139 -0.47 -8.55 -1.07
N THR A 140 -0.90 -7.93 -2.17
CA THR A 140 -1.81 -8.55 -3.12
C THR A 140 -0.98 -9.19 -4.23
N ARG A 141 -1.10 -10.51 -4.37
CA ARG A 141 -0.47 -11.26 -5.46
C ARG A 141 -1.46 -11.40 -6.60
N ILE A 142 -1.04 -11.06 -7.81
CA ILE A 142 -1.85 -11.22 -9.02
C ILE A 142 -1.19 -12.28 -9.89
N ASP A 143 -1.95 -13.31 -10.24
CA ASP A 143 -1.45 -14.49 -10.97
C ASP A 143 -1.35 -14.19 -12.48
N VAL A 144 -0.46 -13.28 -12.81
CA VAL A 144 -0.18 -12.85 -14.19
C VAL A 144 1.25 -12.30 -14.25
N ASP A 145 1.92 -12.51 -15.37
CA ASP A 145 3.18 -11.85 -15.67
C ASP A 145 2.89 -10.61 -16.51
N LEU A 146 3.48 -9.50 -16.13
CA LEU A 146 3.25 -8.21 -16.78
C LEU A 146 4.57 -7.52 -17.10
N GLU A 147 4.54 -6.65 -18.10
CA GLU A 147 5.62 -5.70 -18.34
C GLU A 147 5.37 -4.44 -17.53
N GLY A 148 6.42 -3.82 -17.06
CA GLY A 148 6.35 -2.57 -16.33
C GLY A 148 7.71 -2.06 -15.92
N ASP A 149 7.74 -0.80 -15.50
CA ASP A 149 8.98 -0.09 -15.16
C ASP A 149 9.28 -0.08 -13.66
N THR A 150 8.34 -0.49 -12.82
CA THR A 150 8.49 -0.45 -11.38
C THR A 150 8.28 -1.81 -10.75
N LYS A 151 9.25 -2.24 -9.94
CA LYS A 151 9.21 -3.52 -9.25
C LYS A 151 8.92 -3.36 -7.77
N ALA A 152 8.27 -4.38 -7.20
CA ALA A 152 8.07 -4.50 -5.76
C ALA A 152 9.42 -4.59 -5.03
N PRO A 153 9.49 -4.11 -3.77
CA PRO A 153 10.68 -4.32 -2.96
C PRO A 153 10.88 -5.82 -2.71
N THR A 154 12.14 -6.23 -2.62
CA THR A 154 12.48 -7.60 -2.25
C THR A 154 12.73 -7.68 -0.76
N PHE A 155 12.30 -8.77 -0.15
CA PHE A 155 12.50 -9.02 1.28
C PHE A 155 12.99 -10.45 1.49
N ASP A 156 13.70 -10.66 2.59
CA ASP A 156 14.46 -11.89 2.86
C ASP A 156 13.77 -12.81 3.88
N GLU A 157 14.52 -13.81 4.39
CA GLU A 157 14.04 -14.77 5.38
C GLU A 157 13.77 -14.17 6.77
N ASN A 158 14.08 -12.89 7.00
CA ASN A 158 13.69 -12.20 8.24
C ASN A 158 12.19 -11.89 8.30
N TRP A 159 11.47 -12.16 7.22
CA TRP A 159 10.03 -12.04 7.15
C TRP A 159 9.34 -13.39 7.13
N GLN A 160 8.16 -13.45 7.73
CA GLN A 160 7.33 -14.66 7.73
C GLN A 160 5.90 -14.34 7.33
N GLN A 161 5.31 -15.19 6.52
CA GLN A 161 3.90 -15.08 6.17
C GLN A 161 3.04 -15.59 7.33
N LEU A 162 2.14 -14.72 7.84
CA LEU A 162 1.24 -15.08 8.94
C LEU A 162 -0.04 -15.71 8.44
N THR A 163 -0.62 -15.16 7.39
CA THR A 163 -1.91 -15.62 6.85
C THR A 163 -2.07 -15.16 5.41
N GLN A 164 -3.07 -15.72 4.75
CA GLN A 164 -3.50 -15.29 3.43
C GLN A 164 -5.01 -15.44 3.27
N ALA A 165 -5.56 -14.77 2.29
CA ALA A 165 -6.94 -14.94 1.85
C ALA A 165 -6.96 -15.10 0.32
N PRO A 166 -7.47 -16.24 -0.22
CA PRO A 166 -8.06 -17.37 0.50
C PRO A 166 -7.01 -18.20 1.24
N ASP A 167 -7.43 -19.10 2.10
CA ASP A 167 -6.50 -19.97 2.87
C ASP A 167 -5.59 -20.79 1.96
N SER A 168 -6.06 -21.14 0.77
CA SER A 168 -5.27 -21.80 -0.27
C SER A 168 -5.77 -21.39 -1.65
N GLY A 169 -4.84 -21.42 -2.64
CA GLY A 169 -5.17 -21.10 -4.02
C GLY A 169 -5.40 -19.61 -4.27
N TRP A 170 -6.35 -19.31 -5.13
CA TRP A 170 -6.59 -17.98 -5.66
C TRP A 170 -8.06 -17.60 -5.63
N LEU A 171 -8.35 -16.32 -5.47
CA LEU A 171 -9.65 -15.73 -5.78
C LEU A 171 -9.68 -15.30 -7.25
N GLU A 172 -10.86 -15.17 -7.81
CA GLU A 172 -11.06 -14.67 -9.16
C GLU A 172 -11.74 -13.31 -9.13
N SER A 173 -11.12 -12.31 -9.74
CA SER A 173 -11.66 -10.97 -9.88
C SER A 173 -12.79 -10.93 -10.90
N MET A 174 -13.68 -9.94 -10.77
CA MET A 174 -14.64 -9.58 -11.81
C MET A 174 -13.94 -9.24 -13.14
N SER A 175 -12.69 -8.80 -13.10
CA SER A 175 -11.87 -8.54 -14.29
C SER A 175 -11.28 -9.80 -14.94
N GLY A 176 -11.49 -10.98 -14.34
CA GLY A 176 -10.95 -12.26 -14.80
C GLY A 176 -9.56 -12.60 -14.28
N LEU A 177 -8.90 -11.69 -13.58
CA LEU A 177 -7.60 -11.94 -12.96
C LEU A 177 -7.75 -12.80 -11.70
N ARG A 178 -6.78 -13.68 -11.46
CA ARG A 178 -6.68 -14.42 -10.20
C ARG A 178 -5.75 -13.67 -9.26
N TYR A 179 -6.14 -13.59 -8.00
CA TYR A 179 -5.39 -12.85 -7.00
C TYR A 179 -5.53 -13.49 -5.63
N ARG A 180 -4.66 -13.09 -4.70
CA ARG A 180 -4.76 -13.42 -3.28
C ARG A 180 -4.13 -12.32 -2.45
N PHE A 181 -4.56 -12.21 -1.19
CA PHE A 181 -3.98 -11.28 -0.22
C PHE A 181 -3.10 -12.05 0.76
N GLU A 182 -1.95 -11.46 1.12
CA GLU A 182 -1.00 -12.04 2.07
C GLU A 182 -0.66 -11.03 3.16
N LEU A 183 -0.59 -11.50 4.39
CA LEU A 183 -0.08 -10.73 5.53
C LEU A 183 1.27 -11.31 5.97
N TRP A 184 2.28 -10.45 5.98
CA TRP A 184 3.64 -10.79 6.39
C TRP A 184 4.05 -9.94 7.58
N GLU A 185 4.86 -10.50 8.44
CA GLU A 185 5.42 -9.82 9.60
C GLU A 185 6.92 -10.08 9.69
N ARG A 186 7.67 -9.06 10.13
CA ARG A 186 9.11 -9.24 10.41
C ARG A 186 9.25 -10.16 11.61
N LYS A 187 10.14 -11.15 11.51
CA LYS A 187 10.43 -12.06 12.63
C LYS A 187 10.99 -11.29 13.81
N GLY A 188 10.47 -11.56 15.00
CA GLY A 188 10.87 -10.87 16.21
C GLY A 188 10.21 -9.52 16.44
N ALA A 189 9.27 -9.15 15.61
CA ALA A 189 8.49 -7.92 15.77
C ALA A 189 7.32 -8.08 16.74
#